data_bf08fbe841920ab5e8d12b8f2ac33e95
#
_entry.id   bf08fbe841920ab5e8d12b8f2ac33e95
#
_cell.length_a   1.000
_cell.length_b   1.000
_cell.length_c   1.000
_cell.angle_alpha   90.00
_cell.angle_beta   90.00
_cell.angle_gamma   90.00
#
_symmetry.space_group_name_H-M   'P 1'
#
loop_
_entity.id
_entity.type
_entity.pdbx_description
1 polymer ?
#
loop_
_entity_poly.entity_id
_entity_poly.type
_entity_poly.pdbx_seq_one_letter_code
_entity_poly.pdbx_strand_id
1 'polypeptide(L)'
;MAVEFSTSNERDALAGFLDKQRDALIRKVRGVSDTDARRAPTASSLSLLGLLKHSAVWEDRWFQGIVAGRPLADGWPERQSPIPDQDFLVEDGDTVEQWVARYEEAAQMSRQIVDAMDLEHSCARTDIIDCNLRCVLLHLIEETARHAGHADIIRETLDGNRGM
;
A
#
# COMPACT_ATOMS: atom_id res chain seq x y z
N MET A 1 -7.56 -14.41 17.54
CA MET A 1 -8.73 -14.56 16.65
C MET A 1 -8.23 -15.17 15.36
N ALA A 2 -8.74 -16.33 14.94
CA ALA A 2 -8.33 -16.94 13.70
C ALA A 2 -8.80 -16.04 12.54
N VAL A 3 -7.90 -15.69 11.63
CA VAL A 3 -8.27 -14.98 10.41
C VAL A 3 -8.90 -16.00 9.47
N GLU A 4 -10.21 -15.89 9.24
CA GLU A 4 -10.87 -16.68 8.22
C GLU A 4 -10.48 -16.12 6.85
N PHE A 5 -9.75 -16.91 6.08
CA PHE A 5 -9.55 -16.62 4.66
C PHE A 5 -10.72 -17.21 3.87
N SER A 6 -11.25 -16.42 2.94
CA SER A 6 -12.17 -16.99 1.96
C SER A 6 -11.42 -18.02 1.11
N THR A 7 -11.96 -19.24 1.06
CA THR A 7 -11.42 -20.32 0.22
C THR A 7 -12.37 -20.60 -0.96
N SER A 8 -13.35 -19.73 -1.21
CA SER A 8 -14.38 -19.94 -2.22
C SER A 8 -13.80 -19.95 -3.63
N ASN A 9 -12.83 -19.07 -3.91
CA ASN A 9 -12.10 -19.03 -5.16
C ASN A 9 -10.76 -18.30 -4.99
N GLU A 10 -9.89 -18.40 -6.01
CA GLU A 10 -8.56 -17.79 -6.01
C GLU A 10 -8.60 -16.27 -5.86
N ARG A 11 -9.53 -15.58 -6.54
CA ARG A 11 -9.68 -14.12 -6.46
C ARG A 11 -9.94 -13.67 -5.03
N ASP A 12 -10.91 -14.28 -4.37
CA ASP A 12 -11.29 -13.93 -3.00
C ASP A 12 -10.13 -14.21 -2.02
N ALA A 13 -9.39 -15.29 -2.26
CA ALA A 13 -8.20 -15.61 -1.46
C ALA A 13 -7.12 -14.53 -1.62
N LEU A 14 -6.75 -14.17 -2.85
CA LEU A 14 -5.75 -13.14 -3.12
C LEU A 14 -6.17 -11.76 -2.56
N ALA A 15 -7.42 -11.36 -2.80
CA ALA A 15 -7.98 -10.11 -2.26
C ALA A 15 -7.93 -10.09 -0.74
N GLY A 16 -8.33 -11.18 -0.09
CA GLY A 16 -8.31 -11.31 1.37
C GLY A 16 -6.90 -11.27 1.96
N PHE A 17 -5.91 -11.87 1.29
CA PHE A 17 -4.50 -11.77 1.72
C PHE A 17 -3.99 -10.34 1.60
N LEU A 18 -4.31 -9.64 0.51
CA LEU A 18 -3.92 -8.23 0.34
C LEU A 18 -4.56 -7.35 1.40
N ASP A 19 -5.86 -7.50 1.66
CA ASP A 19 -6.56 -6.75 2.71
C ASP A 19 -5.96 -6.97 4.09
N LYS A 20 -5.57 -8.20 4.41
CA LYS A 20 -4.86 -8.49 5.66
C LYS A 20 -3.56 -7.72 5.80
N GLN A 21 -2.78 -7.57 4.72
CA GLN A 21 -1.53 -6.81 4.75
C GLN A 21 -1.79 -5.30 4.89
N ARG A 22 -2.79 -4.76 4.18
CA ARG A 22 -3.22 -3.36 4.32
C ARG A 22 -3.60 -3.05 5.76
N ASP A 23 -4.44 -3.89 6.36
CA ASP A 23 -4.87 -3.76 7.74
C ASP A 23 -3.69 -3.85 8.72
N ALA A 24 -2.73 -4.74 8.46
CA ALA A 24 -1.54 -4.86 9.28
C ALA A 24 -0.74 -3.55 9.28
N LEU A 25 -0.46 -2.97 8.11
CA LEU A 25 0.25 -1.70 8.00
C LEU A 25 -0.51 -0.56 8.68
N ILE A 26 -1.81 -0.42 8.43
CA ILE A 26 -2.64 0.63 9.03
C ILE A 26 -2.63 0.52 10.56
N ARG A 27 -2.77 -0.69 11.13
CA ARG A 27 -2.73 -0.89 12.58
C ARG A 27 -1.41 -0.43 13.21
N LYS A 28 -0.28 -0.56 12.49
CA LYS A 28 1.02 -0.11 13.00
C LYS A 28 1.17 1.40 13.08
N VAL A 29 0.43 2.11 12.25
CA VAL A 29 0.48 3.58 12.20
C VAL A 29 -0.59 4.21 13.10
N ARG A 30 -1.74 3.56 13.28
CA ARG A 30 -2.82 4.08 14.13
C ARG A 30 -2.39 4.26 15.58
N GLY A 31 -2.79 5.41 16.17
CA GLY A 31 -2.50 5.75 17.55
C GLY A 31 -1.06 6.24 17.79
N VAL A 32 -0.27 6.40 16.74
CA VAL A 32 1.03 7.09 16.79
C VAL A 32 0.82 8.57 16.52
N SER A 33 1.51 9.44 17.26
CA SER A 33 1.48 10.89 16.97
C SER A 33 2.14 11.17 15.62
N ASP A 34 1.74 12.26 14.94
CA ASP A 34 2.37 12.66 13.67
C ASP A 34 3.88 12.89 13.86
N THR A 35 4.29 13.42 15.01
CA THR A 35 5.70 13.61 15.34
C THR A 35 6.46 12.29 15.41
N ASP A 36 5.93 11.28 16.09
CA ASP A 36 6.58 9.99 16.21
C ASP A 36 6.52 9.19 14.90
N ALA A 37 5.40 9.30 14.16
CA ALA A 37 5.22 8.63 12.88
C ALA A 37 6.23 9.10 11.80
N ARG A 38 6.79 10.31 11.94
CA ARG A 38 7.83 10.88 11.07
C ARG A 38 9.24 10.42 11.41
N ARG A 39 9.44 9.86 12.60
CA ARG A 39 10.78 9.45 13.06
C ARG A 39 11.26 8.22 12.29
N ALA A 40 12.55 8.22 11.95
CA ALA A 40 13.27 7.07 11.39
C ALA A 40 14.22 6.52 12.47
N PRO A 41 13.73 5.65 13.38
CA PRO A 41 14.48 5.22 14.56
C PRO A 41 15.48 4.09 14.26
N THR A 42 15.48 3.57 13.04
CA THR A 42 16.37 2.49 12.59
C THR A 42 17.53 3.04 11.76
N ALA A 43 18.42 2.16 11.27
CA ALA A 43 19.51 2.57 10.40
C ALA A 43 19.07 3.07 9.01
N SER A 44 17.81 2.79 8.61
CA SER A 44 17.23 3.29 7.37
C SER A 44 16.54 4.64 7.57
N SER A 45 16.21 5.33 6.47
CA SER A 45 15.41 6.56 6.49
C SER A 45 13.89 6.29 6.58
N LEU A 46 13.46 5.04 6.69
CA LEU A 46 12.05 4.68 6.72
C LEU A 46 11.36 5.15 8.01
N SER A 47 10.18 5.74 7.84
CA SER A 47 9.29 6.13 8.92
C SER A 47 7.92 5.48 8.74
N LEU A 48 7.11 5.39 9.79
CA LEU A 48 5.76 4.84 9.71
C LEU A 48 4.89 5.62 8.72
N LEU A 49 4.95 6.94 8.79
CA LEU A 49 4.16 7.82 7.91
C LEU A 49 4.64 7.74 6.45
N GLY A 50 5.95 7.64 6.22
CA GLY A 50 6.52 7.44 4.89
C GLY A 50 6.10 6.11 4.26
N LEU A 51 6.12 5.02 5.03
CA LEU A 51 5.65 3.70 4.58
C LEU A 51 4.15 3.72 4.22
N LEU A 52 3.33 4.36 5.04
CA LEU A 52 1.90 4.50 4.78
C LEU A 52 1.62 5.32 3.51
N LYS A 53 2.29 6.48 3.38
CA LYS A 53 2.20 7.34 2.19
C LYS A 53 2.59 6.59 0.92
N HIS A 54 3.75 5.94 0.93
CA HIS A 54 4.23 5.11 -0.18
C HIS A 54 3.21 4.05 -0.58
N SER A 55 2.68 3.30 0.40
CA SER A 55 1.72 2.24 0.12
C SER A 55 0.42 2.77 -0.49
N ALA A 56 -0.09 3.91 -0.01
CA ALA A 56 -1.29 4.54 -0.57
C ALA A 56 -1.09 5.02 -2.01
N VAL A 57 0.06 5.66 -2.30
CA VAL A 57 0.40 6.15 -3.64
C VAL A 57 0.54 4.99 -4.63
N TRP A 58 1.25 3.92 -4.24
CA TRP A 58 1.45 2.77 -5.13
C TRP A 58 0.21 1.90 -5.28
N GLU A 59 -0.69 1.88 -4.31
CA GLU A 59 -2.02 1.26 -4.46
C GLU A 59 -2.78 1.88 -5.65
N ASP A 60 -2.84 3.21 -5.73
CA ASP A 60 -3.47 3.91 -6.84
C ASP A 60 -2.71 3.70 -8.16
N ARG A 61 -1.39 3.77 -8.14
CA ARG A 61 -0.57 3.57 -9.36
C ARG A 61 -0.78 2.19 -9.97
N TRP A 62 -0.83 1.15 -9.14
CA TRP A 62 -1.04 -0.20 -9.62
C TRP A 62 -2.47 -0.42 -10.11
N PHE A 63 -3.49 -0.15 -9.30
CA PHE A 63 -4.85 -0.48 -9.67
C PHE A 63 -5.48 0.55 -10.61
N GLN A 64 -5.41 1.84 -10.28
CA GLN A 64 -6.01 2.87 -11.12
C GLN A 64 -5.15 3.14 -12.37
N GLY A 65 -3.83 3.30 -12.19
CA GLY A 65 -2.91 3.62 -13.27
C GLY A 65 -2.63 2.45 -14.20
N ILE A 66 -2.06 1.37 -13.69
CA ILE A 66 -1.56 0.25 -14.51
C ILE A 66 -2.70 -0.68 -14.92
N VAL A 67 -3.49 -1.19 -13.97
CA VAL A 67 -4.57 -2.15 -14.30
C VAL A 67 -5.68 -1.49 -15.09
N ALA A 68 -6.24 -0.38 -14.61
CA ALA A 68 -7.40 0.26 -15.21
C ALA A 68 -7.07 1.33 -16.26
N GLY A 69 -5.81 1.75 -16.40
CA GLY A 69 -5.37 2.75 -17.38
C GLY A 69 -5.94 4.15 -17.15
N ARG A 70 -6.33 4.46 -15.91
CA ARG A 70 -6.91 5.76 -15.55
C ARG A 70 -5.81 6.79 -15.32
N PRO A 71 -6.03 8.06 -15.69
CA PRO A 71 -5.10 9.13 -15.34
C PRO A 71 -5.08 9.35 -13.83
N LEU A 72 -3.90 9.56 -13.26
CA LEU A 72 -3.71 9.84 -11.85
C LEU A 72 -3.56 11.33 -11.57
N ALA A 73 -4.00 11.78 -10.40
CA ALA A 73 -3.99 13.20 -10.04
C ALA A 73 -2.56 13.78 -9.94
N ASP A 74 -1.57 12.95 -9.57
CA ASP A 74 -0.16 13.32 -9.53
C ASP A 74 0.49 13.36 -10.92
N GLY A 75 -0.21 12.89 -11.94
CA GLY A 75 0.25 12.83 -13.34
C GLY A 75 1.23 11.69 -13.62
N TRP A 76 1.38 10.74 -12.71
CA TRP A 76 2.19 9.54 -12.95
C TRP A 76 1.54 8.67 -14.07
N PRO A 77 2.30 8.00 -14.93
CA PRO A 77 3.77 7.92 -15.04
C PRO A 77 4.41 9.02 -15.87
N GLU A 78 3.63 9.88 -16.54
CA GLU A 78 4.13 10.93 -17.44
C GLU A 78 4.91 12.01 -16.65
N ARG A 79 4.54 12.22 -15.40
CA ARG A 79 5.28 13.07 -14.45
C ARG A 79 5.92 12.17 -13.38
N GLN A 80 7.21 11.95 -13.53
CA GLN A 80 7.99 11.26 -12.51
C GLN A 80 8.88 12.25 -11.78
N SER A 81 8.99 12.05 -10.46
CA SER A 81 9.94 12.83 -9.69
C SER A 81 11.38 12.45 -10.05
N PRO A 82 12.28 13.43 -10.17
CA PRO A 82 13.70 13.15 -10.31
C PRO A 82 14.34 12.66 -8.98
N ILE A 83 13.61 12.75 -7.87
CA ILE A 83 14.07 12.32 -6.54
C ILE A 83 13.72 10.84 -6.39
N PRO A 84 14.71 9.95 -6.24
CA PRO A 84 14.45 8.55 -5.94
C PRO A 84 13.63 8.41 -4.65
N ASP A 85 12.71 7.47 -4.62
CA ASP A 85 11.89 7.13 -3.44
C ASP A 85 11.13 8.33 -2.83
N GLN A 86 10.77 9.33 -3.65
CA GLN A 86 10.04 10.53 -3.20
C GLN A 86 8.76 10.17 -2.45
N ASP A 87 8.13 9.06 -2.78
CA ASP A 87 6.88 8.61 -2.17
C ASP A 87 7.03 8.27 -0.67
N PHE A 88 8.26 8.05 -0.19
CA PHE A 88 8.56 7.88 1.24
C PHE A 88 8.80 9.19 1.98
N LEU A 89 9.01 10.28 1.24
CA LEU A 89 9.27 11.59 1.86
C LEU A 89 8.00 12.17 2.45
N VAL A 90 8.07 12.51 3.72
CA VAL A 90 6.97 13.10 4.47
C VAL A 90 7.11 14.61 4.44
N GLU A 91 6.06 15.30 3.99
CA GLU A 91 5.98 16.76 3.93
C GLU A 91 5.38 17.34 5.23
N ASP A 92 5.60 18.63 5.50
CA ASP A 92 5.17 19.27 6.75
C ASP A 92 3.66 19.15 7.00
N GLY A 93 2.85 19.15 5.94
CA GLY A 93 1.39 19.01 6.01
C GLY A 93 0.86 17.59 6.12
N ASP A 94 1.71 16.56 5.96
CA ASP A 94 1.28 15.16 6.02
C ASP A 94 0.91 14.77 7.45
N THR A 95 -0.23 14.10 7.63
CA THR A 95 -0.66 13.55 8.92
C THR A 95 -1.01 12.06 8.81
N VAL A 96 -0.93 11.36 9.93
CA VAL A 96 -1.33 9.94 10.02
C VAL A 96 -2.78 9.77 9.60
N GLU A 97 -3.68 10.63 10.11
CA GLU A 97 -5.11 10.53 9.84
C GLU A 97 -5.42 10.68 8.34
N GLN A 98 -4.82 11.69 7.68
CA GLN A 98 -5.01 11.92 6.25
C GLN A 98 -4.53 10.74 5.40
N TRP A 99 -3.35 10.20 5.71
CA TRP A 99 -2.78 9.11 4.91
C TRP A 99 -3.45 7.76 5.19
N VAL A 100 -3.96 7.53 6.40
CA VAL A 100 -4.82 6.37 6.68
C VAL A 100 -6.10 6.45 5.84
N ALA A 101 -6.79 7.60 5.87
CA ALA A 101 -8.01 7.80 5.09
C ALA A 101 -7.75 7.65 3.57
N ARG A 102 -6.64 8.20 3.08
CA ARG A 102 -6.24 8.09 1.67
C ARG A 102 -5.94 6.65 1.25
N TYR A 103 -5.27 5.87 2.12
CA TYR A 103 -4.98 4.47 1.83
C TYR A 103 -6.25 3.61 1.87
N GLU A 104 -7.15 3.85 2.80
CA GLU A 104 -8.46 3.17 2.87
C GLU A 104 -9.32 3.47 1.63
N GLU A 105 -9.31 4.71 1.15
CA GLU A 105 -9.98 5.10 -0.11
C GLU A 105 -9.37 4.38 -1.32
N ALA A 106 -8.05 4.41 -1.46
CA ALA A 106 -7.35 3.72 -2.53
C ALA A 106 -7.65 2.22 -2.52
N ALA A 107 -7.62 1.58 -1.35
CA ALA A 107 -7.96 0.16 -1.20
C ALA A 107 -9.41 -0.14 -1.58
N GLN A 108 -10.36 0.75 -1.28
CA GLN A 108 -11.75 0.60 -1.70
C GLN A 108 -11.90 0.64 -3.22
N MET A 109 -11.21 1.58 -3.88
CA MET A 109 -11.21 1.67 -5.34
C MET A 109 -10.57 0.43 -5.98
N SER A 110 -9.50 -0.08 -5.39
CA SER A 110 -8.83 -1.31 -5.84
C SER A 110 -9.74 -2.53 -5.75
N ARG A 111 -10.50 -2.68 -4.66
CA ARG A 111 -11.49 -3.77 -4.51
C ARG A 111 -12.54 -3.74 -5.63
N GLN A 112 -13.04 -2.55 -6.00
CA GLN A 112 -13.98 -2.41 -7.10
C GLN A 112 -13.40 -2.90 -8.44
N ILE A 113 -12.11 -2.63 -8.69
CA ILE A 113 -11.42 -3.11 -9.89
C ILE A 113 -11.28 -4.64 -9.84
N VAL A 114 -10.86 -5.20 -8.69
CA VAL A 114 -10.70 -6.64 -8.50
C VAL A 114 -12.03 -7.39 -8.69
N ASP A 115 -13.13 -6.82 -8.19
CA ASP A 115 -14.47 -7.41 -8.32
C ASP A 115 -14.98 -7.39 -9.75
N ALA A 116 -14.59 -6.38 -10.53
CA ALA A 116 -15.07 -6.17 -11.90
C ALA A 116 -14.26 -6.90 -12.98
N MET A 117 -13.07 -7.41 -12.66
CA MET A 117 -12.14 -7.99 -13.65
C MET A 117 -11.78 -9.43 -13.32
N ASP A 118 -11.51 -10.23 -14.35
CA ASP A 118 -10.97 -11.58 -14.17
C ASP A 118 -9.48 -11.53 -13.85
N LEU A 119 -8.96 -12.54 -13.13
CA LEU A 119 -7.54 -12.61 -12.77
C LEU A 119 -6.60 -12.64 -13.99
N GLU A 120 -7.08 -13.18 -15.11
CA GLU A 120 -6.35 -13.20 -16.38
C GLU A 120 -6.42 -11.89 -17.17
N HIS A 121 -7.20 -10.90 -16.68
CA HIS A 121 -7.33 -9.63 -17.37
C HIS A 121 -5.99 -8.93 -17.47
N SER A 122 -5.55 -8.63 -18.70
CA SER A 122 -4.30 -7.90 -18.96
C SER A 122 -4.41 -6.48 -18.46
N CYS A 123 -3.33 -5.99 -17.85
CA CYS A 123 -3.24 -4.59 -17.44
C CYS A 123 -3.38 -3.66 -18.65
N ALA A 124 -4.03 -2.52 -18.47
CA ALA A 124 -4.22 -1.54 -19.54
C ALA A 124 -2.90 -0.89 -20.01
N ARG A 125 -1.94 -0.72 -19.08
CA ARG A 125 -0.64 -0.07 -19.35
C ARG A 125 0.47 -1.10 -19.60
N THR A 126 0.33 -1.88 -20.67
CA THR A 126 1.35 -2.85 -21.11
C THR A 126 2.66 -2.19 -21.55
N ASP A 127 2.64 -0.89 -21.82
CA ASP A 127 3.81 -0.07 -22.08
C ASP A 127 4.69 0.14 -20.84
N ILE A 128 4.11 0.00 -19.64
CA ILE A 128 4.83 0.06 -18.37
C ILE A 128 5.23 -1.34 -17.92
N ILE A 129 4.28 -2.26 -17.91
CA ILE A 129 4.51 -3.65 -17.52
C ILE A 129 3.49 -4.58 -18.20
N ASP A 130 4.00 -5.62 -18.84
CA ASP A 130 3.16 -6.67 -19.44
C ASP A 130 2.84 -7.74 -18.38
N CYS A 131 1.69 -7.57 -17.74
CA CYS A 131 1.18 -8.47 -16.71
C CYS A 131 -0.35 -8.46 -16.64
N ASN A 132 -0.91 -9.33 -15.80
CA ASN A 132 -2.35 -9.45 -15.56
C ASN A 132 -2.71 -9.12 -14.10
N LEU A 133 -4.01 -9.07 -13.79
CA LEU A 133 -4.51 -8.75 -12.45
C LEU A 133 -3.98 -9.69 -11.37
N ARG A 134 -3.84 -11.00 -11.66
CA ARG A 134 -3.25 -11.96 -10.69
C ARG A 134 -1.84 -11.57 -10.31
N CYS A 135 -1.01 -11.21 -11.27
CA CYS A 135 0.36 -10.78 -11.04
C CYS A 135 0.41 -9.51 -10.17
N VAL A 136 -0.46 -8.55 -10.43
CA VAL A 136 -0.57 -7.32 -9.62
C VAL A 136 -0.96 -7.64 -8.18
N LEU A 137 -1.95 -8.50 -7.96
CA LEU A 137 -2.37 -8.91 -6.61
C LEU A 137 -1.22 -9.59 -5.85
N LEU A 138 -0.51 -10.51 -6.48
CA LEU A 138 0.65 -11.19 -5.88
C LEU A 138 1.76 -10.20 -5.53
N HIS A 139 2.08 -9.29 -6.44
CA HIS A 139 3.07 -8.24 -6.23
C HIS A 139 2.71 -7.34 -5.04
N LEU A 140 1.46 -6.88 -4.97
CA LEU A 140 1.03 -6.01 -3.88
C LEU A 140 0.91 -6.72 -2.54
N ILE A 141 0.58 -8.02 -2.52
CA ILE A 141 0.66 -8.83 -1.29
C ILE A 141 2.11 -8.86 -0.79
N GLU A 142 3.08 -9.12 -1.67
CA GLU A 142 4.51 -9.16 -1.34
C GLU A 142 4.99 -7.79 -0.82
N GLU A 143 4.75 -6.72 -1.56
CA GLU A 143 5.20 -5.37 -1.23
C GLU A 143 4.57 -4.87 0.08
N THR A 144 3.25 -5.02 0.23
CA THR A 144 2.56 -4.56 1.44
C THR A 144 2.99 -5.37 2.66
N ALA A 145 3.22 -6.69 2.52
CA ALA A 145 3.72 -7.53 3.60
C ALA A 145 5.15 -7.11 4.03
N ARG A 146 6.02 -6.78 3.07
CA ARG A 146 7.36 -6.26 3.33
C ARG A 146 7.30 -4.96 4.12
N HIS A 147 6.46 -4.02 3.68
CA HIS A 147 6.30 -2.73 4.36
C HIS A 147 5.63 -2.86 5.74
N ALA A 148 4.68 -3.77 5.90
CA ALA A 148 4.09 -4.07 7.20
C ALA A 148 5.14 -4.63 8.19
N GLY A 149 6.05 -5.49 7.72
CA GLY A 149 7.18 -5.98 8.51
C GLY A 149 8.19 -4.87 8.89
N HIS A 150 8.49 -3.95 7.98
CA HIS A 150 9.29 -2.75 8.32
C HIS A 150 8.60 -1.90 9.38
N ALA A 151 7.28 -1.69 9.23
CA ALA A 151 6.49 -0.91 10.19
C ALA A 151 6.44 -1.58 11.58
N ASP A 152 6.42 -2.92 11.65
CA ASP A 152 6.51 -3.65 12.91
C ASP A 152 7.78 -3.31 13.67
N ILE A 153 8.93 -3.38 13.02
CA ILE A 153 10.24 -3.09 13.63
C ILE A 153 10.34 -1.62 14.06
N ILE A 154 9.87 -0.71 13.20
CA ILE A 154 9.88 0.73 13.50
C ILE A 154 8.97 1.00 14.71
N ARG A 155 7.77 0.44 14.75
CA ARG A 155 6.81 0.61 15.85
C ARG A 155 7.36 0.08 17.17
N GLU A 156 7.92 -1.13 17.18
CA GLU A 156 8.55 -1.72 18.37
C GLU A 156 9.70 -0.85 18.86
N THR A 157 10.49 -0.26 17.96
CA THR A 157 11.60 0.64 18.31
C THR A 157 11.11 1.96 18.89
N LEU A 158 9.95 2.48 18.44
CA LEU A 158 9.40 3.76 18.91
C LEU A 158 8.77 3.66 20.30
N ASP A 159 7.96 2.65 20.55
CA ASP A 159 7.13 2.57 21.76
C ASP A 159 7.02 1.17 22.39
N GLY A 160 7.78 0.20 21.87
CA GLY A 160 7.79 -1.18 22.38
C GLY A 160 6.55 -2.00 21.97
N ASN A 161 5.64 -1.44 21.18
CA ASN A 161 4.43 -2.12 20.75
C ASN A 161 4.77 -3.15 19.68
N ARG A 162 4.57 -4.43 20.04
CA ARG A 162 4.82 -5.56 19.13
C ARG A 162 3.62 -5.85 18.26
N GLY A 163 3.90 -6.07 16.97
CA GLY A 163 2.89 -6.50 16.03
C GLY A 163 2.55 -7.98 16.19
N MET A 164 1.30 -8.26 16.49
CA MET A 164 0.69 -9.57 16.24
C MET A 164 -0.64 -9.38 15.57
#